data_b0da215fdc3a0a5b4bfdd1f82c507f71
#
_entry.id   b0da215fdc3a0a5b4bfdd1f82c507f71
#
_cell.length_a   1.000
_cell.length_b   1.000
_cell.length_c   1.000
_cell.angle_alpha   90.00
_cell.angle_beta   90.00
_cell.angle_gamma   90.00
#
_symmetry.space_group_name_H-M   'P 1'
#
loop_
_entity.id
_entity.type
_entity.pdbx_description
1 polymer ?
#
loop_
_entity_poly.entity_id
_entity_poly.type
_entity_poly.pdbx_seq_one_letter_code
_entity_poly.pdbx_strand_id
1 'polypeptide(L)'
;PILRYPGLRETATCTLAELPHLARDLPPRSRVLLAGMVEEVVRKPTKSGGMMARFVLSDETGALEAVAFGRAYDQVSPRLKEDTPVLVLAEVEREEGGVRVLAQAVCTYEELEQVPRALEVEVEASLLDDRGVAHLKSLLDEHAGTLPLYVRVQGAFGEALLALREVRVGEEALGALEAAGFRAYLLPDREVLLQG
;
A
#
# COMPACT_ATOMS: atom_id res chain seq x y z
N PRO A 1 3.81 14.41 -9.87
CA PRO A 1 2.89 13.53 -9.20
C PRO A 1 3.46 12.14 -9.01
N ILE A 2 2.82 11.34 -8.17
CA ILE A 2 3.30 10.03 -7.74
C ILE A 2 3.49 9.01 -8.87
N LEU A 3 2.81 9.17 -9.99
CA LEU A 3 2.95 8.29 -11.16
C LEU A 3 4.37 8.27 -11.76
N ARG A 4 5.19 9.24 -11.41
CA ARG A 4 6.61 9.27 -11.80
C ARG A 4 7.49 8.34 -10.97
N TYR A 5 6.93 7.75 -9.92
CA TYR A 5 7.65 6.90 -8.97
C TYR A 5 7.14 5.46 -9.09
N PRO A 6 7.79 4.62 -9.90
CA PRO A 6 7.34 3.24 -10.14
C PRO A 6 7.18 2.45 -8.86
N GLY A 7 6.09 1.69 -8.76
CA GLY A 7 5.78 0.85 -7.62
C GLY A 7 5.09 1.57 -6.45
N LEU A 8 5.17 2.89 -6.36
CA LEU A 8 4.59 3.63 -5.24
C LEU A 8 3.05 3.52 -5.25
N ARG A 9 2.44 3.75 -6.41
CA ARG A 9 1.00 3.66 -6.59
C ARG A 9 0.47 2.24 -6.36
N GLU A 10 1.17 1.25 -6.87
CA GLU A 10 0.80 -0.16 -6.78
C GLU A 10 0.93 -0.70 -5.35
N THR A 11 1.80 -0.13 -4.54
CA THR A 11 1.99 -0.50 -3.13
C THR A 11 0.87 0.03 -2.24
N ALA A 12 0.21 1.12 -2.62
CA ALA A 12 -0.91 1.68 -1.86
C ALA A 12 -2.11 0.74 -1.81
N THR A 13 -2.84 0.77 -0.70
CA THR A 13 -4.08 -0.01 -0.52
C THR A 13 -5.18 0.48 -1.47
N CYS A 14 -5.26 1.79 -1.67
CA CYS A 14 -6.25 2.44 -2.53
C CYS A 14 -5.74 3.81 -2.98
N THR A 15 -6.44 4.45 -3.91
CA THR A 15 -6.24 5.88 -4.19
C THR A 15 -6.77 6.74 -3.04
N LEU A 16 -6.34 7.99 -2.98
CA LEU A 16 -6.83 8.91 -1.95
C LEU A 16 -8.32 9.21 -2.11
N ALA A 17 -8.82 9.28 -3.34
CA ALA A 17 -10.24 9.47 -3.61
C ALA A 17 -11.11 8.26 -3.23
N GLU A 18 -10.56 7.06 -3.29
CA GLU A 18 -11.26 5.83 -2.92
C GLU A 18 -11.35 5.61 -1.40
N LEU A 19 -10.44 6.22 -0.62
CA LEU A 19 -10.34 5.97 0.81
C LEU A 19 -11.65 6.20 1.58
N PRO A 20 -12.44 7.27 1.36
CA PRO A 20 -13.70 7.46 2.08
C PRO A 20 -14.72 6.35 1.82
N HIS A 21 -14.73 5.78 0.62
CA HIS A 21 -15.59 4.64 0.28
C HIS A 21 -15.11 3.35 0.93
N LEU A 22 -13.82 3.08 0.82
CA LEU A 22 -13.20 1.90 1.42
C LEU A 22 -13.38 1.88 2.95
N ALA A 23 -13.23 3.03 3.59
CA ALA A 23 -13.37 3.18 5.04
C ALA A 23 -14.76 2.81 5.59
N ARG A 24 -15.80 2.85 4.74
CA ARG A 24 -17.16 2.43 5.14
C ARG A 24 -17.23 0.94 5.47
N ASP A 25 -16.44 0.14 4.76
CA ASP A 25 -16.45 -1.32 4.85
C ASP A 25 -15.33 -1.86 5.75
N LEU A 26 -14.40 -1.00 6.17
CA LEU A 26 -13.32 -1.40 7.05
C LEU A 26 -13.73 -1.36 8.52
N PRO A 27 -13.22 -2.29 9.34
CA PRO A 27 -13.33 -2.19 10.79
C PRO A 27 -12.73 -0.88 11.31
N PRO A 28 -13.20 -0.38 12.48
CA PRO A 28 -12.57 0.77 13.12
C PRO A 28 -11.08 0.56 13.32
N ARG A 29 -10.28 1.61 13.15
CA ARG A 29 -8.82 1.60 13.31
C ARG A 29 -8.09 0.65 12.36
N SER A 30 -8.65 0.39 11.20
CA SER A 30 -7.97 -0.38 10.15
C SER A 30 -6.73 0.36 9.65
N ARG A 31 -5.67 -0.39 9.41
CA ARG A 31 -4.45 0.14 8.81
C ARG A 31 -4.49 0.03 7.30
N VAL A 32 -4.10 1.10 6.64
CA VAL A 32 -3.99 1.19 5.18
C VAL A 32 -2.65 1.79 4.79
N LEU A 33 -2.20 1.49 3.59
CA LEU A 33 -1.04 2.12 2.96
C LEU A 33 -1.54 3.14 1.95
N LEU A 34 -1.11 4.38 2.11
CA LEU A 34 -1.48 5.49 1.23
C LEU A 34 -0.22 6.06 0.57
N ALA A 35 -0.27 6.26 -0.73
CA ALA A 35 0.82 6.84 -1.49
C ALA A 35 0.47 8.24 -1.95
N GLY A 36 1.41 9.16 -1.91
CA GLY A 36 1.19 10.52 -2.38
C GLY A 36 2.43 11.40 -2.29
N MET A 37 2.25 12.61 -2.81
CA MET A 37 3.19 13.71 -2.61
C MET A 37 2.82 14.44 -1.34
N VAL A 38 3.81 14.76 -0.53
CA VAL A 38 3.61 15.60 0.66
C VAL A 38 3.44 17.04 0.22
N GLU A 39 2.37 17.63 0.67
CA GLU A 39 2.10 19.06 0.52
C GLU A 39 1.82 19.65 1.90
N GLU A 40 1.92 20.93 2.07
CA GLU A 40 1.55 21.66 3.28
C GLU A 40 1.86 20.93 4.60
N VAL A 41 3.02 21.17 5.15
CA VAL A 41 3.41 20.59 6.44
C VAL A 41 3.30 21.65 7.54
N VAL A 42 2.48 21.39 8.55
CA VAL A 42 2.33 22.25 9.73
C VAL A 42 2.68 21.44 10.98
N ARG A 43 3.61 21.96 11.76
CA ARG A 43 4.00 21.41 13.05
C ARG A 43 3.60 22.36 14.16
N LYS A 44 2.93 21.85 15.17
CA LYS A 44 2.52 22.68 16.31
C LYS A 44 2.47 21.89 17.61
N PRO A 45 2.63 22.57 18.75
CA PRO A 45 2.45 21.91 20.04
C PRO A 45 1.00 21.53 20.29
N THR A 46 0.80 20.44 21.02
CA THR A 46 -0.52 20.00 21.50
C THR A 46 -0.81 20.57 22.87
N LYS A 47 -2.08 20.58 23.25
CA LYS A 47 -2.54 21.00 24.58
C LYS A 47 -1.95 20.14 25.71
N SER A 48 -1.61 18.90 25.41
CA SER A 48 -1.01 17.94 26.35
C SER A 48 0.51 18.04 26.49
N GLY A 49 1.15 19.01 25.82
CA GLY A 49 2.58 19.30 25.95
C GLY A 49 3.48 18.58 24.94
N GLY A 50 2.94 17.78 24.03
CA GLY A 50 3.68 17.16 22.94
C GLY A 50 3.65 17.98 21.66
N MET A 51 4.12 17.40 20.57
CA MET A 51 4.06 17.96 19.23
C MET A 51 3.11 17.16 18.33
N MET A 52 2.51 17.83 17.36
CA MET A 52 1.76 17.20 16.28
C MET A 52 2.20 17.75 14.93
N ALA A 53 2.08 16.95 13.91
CA ALA A 53 2.21 17.36 12.51
C ALA A 53 0.89 17.12 11.78
N ARG A 54 0.54 18.07 10.94
CA ARG A 54 -0.55 17.97 9.99
C ARG A 54 0.04 18.18 8.61
N PHE A 55 -0.33 17.35 7.67
CA PHE A 55 0.15 17.48 6.29
C PHE A 55 -0.92 17.05 5.31
N VAL A 56 -0.81 17.56 4.09
CA VAL A 56 -1.65 17.14 2.98
C VAL A 56 -0.88 16.14 2.14
N LEU A 57 -1.56 15.05 1.80
CA LEU A 57 -1.07 14.04 0.87
C LEU A 57 -1.91 14.13 -0.40
N SER A 58 -1.26 14.18 -1.56
CA SER A 58 -1.94 14.28 -2.85
C SER A 58 -1.50 13.19 -3.83
N ASP A 59 -2.45 12.70 -4.61
CA ASP A 59 -2.22 11.82 -5.75
C ASP A 59 -2.97 12.33 -6.99
N GLU A 60 -3.00 11.53 -8.05
CA GLU A 60 -3.70 11.89 -9.29
C GLU A 60 -5.23 11.94 -9.16
N THR A 61 -5.77 11.41 -8.07
CA THR A 61 -7.22 11.34 -7.84
C THR A 61 -7.73 12.41 -6.89
N GLY A 62 -6.86 12.98 -6.07
CA GLY A 62 -7.25 14.01 -5.11
C GLY A 62 -6.21 14.21 -4.00
N ALA A 63 -6.65 14.81 -2.92
CA ALA A 63 -5.83 15.10 -1.76
C ALA A 63 -6.59 14.82 -0.47
N LEU A 64 -5.86 14.50 0.59
CA LEU A 64 -6.42 14.38 1.93
C LEU A 64 -5.43 14.90 2.97
N GLU A 65 -5.96 15.21 4.14
CA GLU A 65 -5.18 15.63 5.28
C GLU A 65 -4.91 14.44 6.21
N ALA A 66 -3.68 14.32 6.66
CA ALA A 66 -3.27 13.35 7.66
C ALA A 66 -2.63 14.05 8.86
N VAL A 67 -2.76 13.44 10.03
CA VAL A 67 -2.17 13.96 11.28
C VAL A 67 -1.31 12.90 11.95
N ALA A 68 -0.27 13.33 12.62
CA ALA A 68 0.59 12.49 13.44
C ALA A 68 0.87 13.18 14.78
N PHE A 69 0.75 12.44 15.88
CA PHE A 69 1.05 12.94 17.22
C PHE A 69 1.62 11.82 18.11
N GLY A 70 2.14 12.19 19.25
CA GLY A 70 2.78 11.25 20.17
C GLY A 70 3.97 10.54 19.53
N ARG A 71 4.06 9.24 19.69
CA ARG A 71 5.16 8.43 19.14
C ARG A 71 5.19 8.44 17.61
N ALA A 72 4.00 8.51 16.98
CA ALA A 72 3.92 8.59 15.53
C ALA A 72 4.56 9.89 15.01
N TYR A 73 4.41 11.00 15.72
CA TYR A 73 5.06 12.26 15.36
C TYR A 73 6.58 12.11 15.22
N ASP A 74 7.21 11.44 16.18
CA ASP A 74 8.68 11.27 16.20
C ASP A 74 9.16 10.47 14.98
N GLN A 75 8.38 9.49 14.51
CA GLN A 75 8.70 8.70 13.32
C GLN A 75 8.38 9.46 12.03
N VAL A 76 7.26 10.15 11.99
CA VAL A 76 6.69 10.76 10.77
C VAL A 76 7.35 12.10 10.44
N SER A 77 7.52 12.96 11.46
CA SER A 77 7.94 14.36 11.26
C SER A 77 9.27 14.52 10.51
N PRO A 78 10.33 13.74 10.79
CA PRO A 78 11.59 13.87 10.05
C PRO A 78 11.50 13.59 8.55
N ARG A 79 10.47 12.83 8.13
CA ARG A 79 10.25 12.41 6.75
C ARG A 79 9.27 13.30 6.00
N LEU A 80 8.63 14.24 6.68
CA LEU A 80 7.70 15.19 6.08
C LEU A 80 8.46 16.38 5.49
N LYS A 81 8.68 16.31 4.20
CA LYS A 81 9.22 17.39 3.38
C LYS A 81 8.30 17.63 2.20
N GLU A 82 7.94 18.88 1.97
CA GLU A 82 7.09 19.26 0.84
C GLU A 82 7.67 18.80 -0.49
N ASP A 83 6.81 18.50 -1.43
CA ASP A 83 7.14 18.02 -2.78
C ASP A 83 7.91 16.68 -2.82
N THR A 84 7.78 15.86 -1.77
CA THR A 84 8.41 14.53 -1.74
C THR A 84 7.39 13.40 -1.83
N PRO A 85 7.71 12.33 -2.59
CA PRO A 85 6.87 11.14 -2.67
C PRO A 85 7.06 10.26 -1.43
N VAL A 86 5.96 9.84 -0.83
CA VAL A 86 5.97 9.00 0.37
C VAL A 86 4.91 7.91 0.32
N LEU A 87 5.14 6.86 1.09
CA LEU A 87 4.15 5.88 1.48
C LEU A 87 3.83 6.08 2.95
N VAL A 88 2.56 6.23 3.27
CA VAL A 88 2.08 6.46 4.64
C VAL A 88 1.35 5.22 5.13
N LEU A 89 1.82 4.67 6.26
CA LEU A 89 1.04 3.72 7.04
C LEU A 89 0.08 4.53 7.90
N ALA A 90 -1.21 4.39 7.65
CA ALA A 90 -2.24 5.16 8.33
C ALA A 90 -3.27 4.28 9.01
N GLU A 91 -3.77 4.74 10.13
CA GLU A 91 -4.96 4.23 10.79
C GLU A 91 -6.13 5.13 10.40
N VAL A 92 -7.24 4.52 9.98
CA VAL A 92 -8.39 5.26 9.46
C VAL A 92 -9.53 5.18 10.46
N GLU A 93 -10.03 6.34 10.87
CA GLU A 93 -11.19 6.49 11.73
C GLU A 93 -12.33 7.16 10.96
N ARG A 94 -13.54 6.66 11.12
CA ARG A 94 -14.74 7.31 10.59
C ARG A 94 -15.15 8.46 11.49
N GLU A 95 -15.44 9.60 10.86
CA GLU A 95 -15.99 10.77 11.53
C GLU A 95 -17.28 11.21 10.85
N GLU A 96 -18.03 12.06 11.55
CA GLU A 96 -19.21 12.71 10.96
C GLU A 96 -18.74 13.62 9.79
N GLY A 97 -19.16 13.23 8.58
CA GLY A 97 -18.80 13.96 7.35
C GLY A 97 -17.54 13.48 6.63
N GLY A 98 -16.87 12.40 7.08
CA GLY A 98 -15.71 11.90 6.36
C GLY A 98 -14.88 10.86 7.09
N VAL A 99 -13.59 10.91 6.85
CA VAL A 99 -12.60 10.04 7.48
C VAL A 99 -11.48 10.86 8.08
N ARG A 100 -10.98 10.42 9.23
CA ARG A 100 -9.78 10.93 9.85
C ARG A 100 -8.63 9.97 9.57
N VAL A 101 -7.53 10.50 9.08
CA VAL A 101 -6.34 9.72 8.73
C VAL A 101 -5.23 10.02 9.74
N LEU A 102 -4.88 9.01 10.52
CA LEU A 102 -3.81 9.08 11.51
C LEU A 102 -2.56 8.42 10.95
N ALA A 103 -1.57 9.23 10.59
CA ALA A 103 -0.29 8.70 10.11
C ALA A 103 0.47 8.04 11.26
N GLN A 104 0.77 6.76 11.13
CA GLN A 104 1.53 5.98 12.09
C GLN A 104 3.01 5.89 11.72
N ALA A 105 3.30 5.80 10.43
CA ALA A 105 4.63 5.77 9.89
C ALA A 105 4.65 6.37 8.49
N VAL A 106 5.77 6.94 8.10
CA VAL A 106 6.03 7.42 6.75
C VAL A 106 7.32 6.80 6.25
N CYS A 107 7.29 6.30 5.04
CA CYS A 107 8.44 5.78 4.33
C CYS A 107 8.66 6.65 3.08
N THR A 108 9.85 7.21 2.93
CA THR A 108 10.19 7.94 1.70
C THR A 108 10.34 6.96 0.54
N TYR A 109 10.22 7.45 -0.69
CA TYR A 109 10.42 6.60 -1.86
C TYR A 109 11.78 5.91 -1.87
N GLU A 110 12.82 6.60 -1.44
CA GLU A 110 14.18 6.06 -1.32
C GLU A 110 14.28 4.96 -0.26
N GLU A 111 13.63 5.13 0.86
CA GLU A 111 13.57 4.11 1.93
C GLU A 111 12.81 2.85 1.47
N LEU A 112 11.82 2.98 0.59
CA LEU A 112 11.08 1.84 0.03
C LEU A 112 11.98 0.88 -0.76
N GLU A 113 13.04 1.39 -1.37
CA GLU A 113 14.01 0.57 -2.10
C GLU A 113 14.77 -0.41 -1.19
N GLN A 114 14.83 -0.11 0.11
CA GLN A 114 15.48 -0.95 1.12
C GLN A 114 14.55 -2.01 1.74
N VAL A 115 13.25 -1.93 1.48
CA VAL A 115 12.27 -2.90 1.97
C VAL A 115 12.38 -4.19 1.17
N PRO A 116 12.38 -5.37 1.82
CA PRO A 116 12.37 -6.65 1.10
C PRO A 116 11.23 -6.72 0.09
N ARG A 117 11.51 -7.31 -1.06
CA ARG A 117 10.54 -7.42 -2.15
C ARG A 117 9.65 -8.63 -2.01
N ALA A 118 8.46 -8.53 -2.58
CA ALA A 118 7.52 -9.61 -2.80
C ALA A 118 6.97 -9.53 -4.22
N LEU A 119 6.53 -10.63 -4.77
CA LEU A 119 5.86 -10.66 -6.06
C LEU A 119 4.36 -10.60 -5.85
N GLU A 120 3.69 -9.72 -6.58
CA GLU A 120 2.22 -9.62 -6.61
C GLU A 120 1.71 -9.92 -8.01
N VAL A 121 0.73 -10.79 -8.12
CA VAL A 121 0.06 -11.12 -9.39
C VAL A 121 -1.41 -10.76 -9.29
N GLU A 122 -1.93 -10.07 -10.31
CA GLU A 122 -3.35 -9.76 -10.45
C GLU A 122 -4.05 -10.86 -11.22
N VAL A 123 -5.17 -11.34 -10.69
CA VAL A 123 -5.98 -12.40 -11.31
C VAL A 123 -7.45 -12.01 -11.27
N GLU A 124 -8.11 -12.11 -12.43
CA GLU A 124 -9.56 -11.99 -12.49
C GLU A 124 -10.23 -13.21 -11.84
N ALA A 125 -11.22 -12.97 -10.99
CA ALA A 125 -11.91 -14.05 -10.27
C ALA A 125 -12.54 -15.07 -11.24
N SER A 126 -12.97 -14.63 -12.42
CA SER A 126 -13.52 -15.49 -13.48
C SER A 126 -12.52 -16.49 -14.04
N LEU A 127 -11.21 -16.24 -13.88
CA LEU A 127 -10.14 -17.14 -14.32
C LEU A 127 -9.73 -18.16 -13.25
N LEU A 128 -10.29 -18.07 -12.06
CA LEU A 128 -10.01 -18.97 -10.93
C LEU A 128 -10.92 -20.22 -10.96
N ASP A 129 -11.19 -20.75 -12.14
CA ASP A 129 -11.73 -22.10 -12.32
C ASP A 129 -10.58 -23.13 -12.17
N ASP A 130 -10.93 -24.42 -12.21
CA ASP A 130 -9.94 -25.51 -12.02
C ASP A 130 -8.79 -25.43 -13.02
N ARG A 131 -9.03 -25.01 -14.26
CA ARG A 131 -7.99 -24.84 -15.28
C ARG A 131 -7.10 -23.65 -15.02
N GLY A 132 -7.70 -22.51 -14.68
CA GLY A 132 -6.97 -21.28 -14.38
C GLY A 132 -6.07 -21.44 -13.15
N VAL A 133 -6.59 -22.06 -12.10
CA VAL A 133 -5.81 -22.36 -10.88
C VAL A 133 -4.66 -23.32 -11.20
N ALA A 134 -4.92 -24.40 -11.95
CA ALA A 134 -3.89 -25.35 -12.33
C ALA A 134 -2.79 -24.71 -13.19
N HIS A 135 -3.15 -23.85 -14.13
CA HIS A 135 -2.21 -23.12 -14.98
C HIS A 135 -1.34 -22.18 -14.17
N LEU A 136 -1.95 -21.36 -13.31
CA LEU A 136 -1.22 -20.44 -12.42
C LEU A 136 -0.28 -21.22 -11.50
N LYS A 137 -0.76 -22.28 -10.88
CA LYS A 137 0.05 -23.12 -10.00
C LYS A 137 1.25 -23.71 -10.74
N SER A 138 1.08 -24.22 -11.94
CA SER A 138 2.18 -24.77 -12.76
C SER A 138 3.25 -23.71 -13.03
N LEU A 139 2.85 -22.50 -13.43
CA LEU A 139 3.78 -21.39 -13.64
C LEU A 139 4.57 -21.02 -12.39
N LEU A 140 3.92 -21.00 -11.24
CA LEU A 140 4.56 -20.67 -9.97
C LEU A 140 5.52 -21.77 -9.51
N ASP A 141 5.14 -23.04 -9.68
CA ASP A 141 5.98 -24.20 -9.31
C ASP A 141 7.24 -24.29 -10.18
N GLU A 142 7.15 -23.93 -11.46
CA GLU A 142 8.30 -23.89 -12.39
C GLU A 142 9.30 -22.79 -12.03
N HIS A 143 8.87 -21.77 -11.32
CA HIS A 143 9.68 -20.62 -10.94
C HIS A 143 9.79 -20.45 -9.42
N ALA A 144 9.97 -21.54 -8.71
CA ALA A 144 10.15 -21.53 -7.26
C ALA A 144 11.41 -20.74 -6.86
N GLY A 145 11.36 -20.08 -5.71
CA GLY A 145 12.44 -19.25 -5.20
C GLY A 145 12.23 -18.84 -3.74
N THR A 146 12.62 -17.64 -3.40
CA THR A 146 12.61 -17.14 -2.02
C THR A 146 11.66 -15.98 -1.75
N LEU A 147 11.10 -15.36 -2.80
CA LEU A 147 10.21 -14.22 -2.66
C LEU A 147 8.81 -14.62 -2.17
N PRO A 148 8.25 -13.88 -1.21
CA PRO A 148 6.84 -14.00 -0.88
C PRO A 148 5.95 -13.72 -2.09
N LEU A 149 4.78 -14.35 -2.13
CA LEU A 149 3.80 -14.19 -3.19
C LEU A 149 2.48 -13.69 -2.62
N TYR A 150 1.96 -12.64 -3.26
CA TYR A 150 0.60 -12.13 -3.03
C TYR A 150 -0.22 -12.26 -4.32
N VAL A 151 -1.46 -12.65 -4.18
CA VAL A 151 -2.42 -12.72 -5.29
C VAL A 151 -3.51 -11.69 -5.06
N ARG A 152 -3.64 -10.78 -6.00
CA ARG A 152 -4.70 -9.78 -6.01
C ARG A 152 -5.83 -10.26 -6.91
N VAL A 153 -6.94 -10.64 -6.31
CA VAL A 153 -8.12 -11.15 -7.01
C VAL A 153 -9.09 -10.00 -7.24
N GLN A 154 -9.47 -9.80 -8.49
CA GLN A 154 -10.45 -8.79 -8.91
C GLN A 154 -11.71 -9.46 -9.43
N GLY A 155 -12.87 -8.92 -9.06
CA GLY A 155 -14.16 -9.46 -9.49
C GLY A 155 -15.31 -8.50 -9.19
N ALA A 156 -16.53 -8.96 -9.42
CA ALA A 156 -17.74 -8.18 -9.16
C ALA A 156 -17.92 -7.79 -7.68
N PHE A 157 -17.31 -8.55 -6.76
CA PHE A 157 -17.28 -8.26 -5.32
C PHE A 157 -16.31 -7.12 -4.96
N GLY A 158 -15.47 -6.65 -5.90
CA GLY A 158 -14.36 -5.73 -5.68
C GLY A 158 -13.01 -6.41 -5.80
N GLU A 159 -12.10 -6.15 -4.86
CA GLU A 159 -10.73 -6.64 -4.86
C GLU A 159 -10.39 -7.31 -3.54
N ALA A 160 -9.65 -8.40 -3.59
CA ALA A 160 -9.07 -9.07 -2.43
C ALA A 160 -7.59 -9.35 -2.64
N LEU A 161 -6.77 -9.11 -1.63
CA LEU A 161 -5.35 -9.42 -1.63
C LEU A 161 -5.08 -10.62 -0.73
N LEU A 162 -4.52 -11.67 -1.30
CA LEU A 162 -4.24 -12.93 -0.60
C LEU A 162 -2.72 -13.14 -0.49
N ALA A 163 -2.24 -13.35 0.73
CA ALA A 163 -0.87 -13.77 0.97
C ALA A 163 -0.78 -15.30 0.86
N LEU A 164 -0.03 -15.81 -0.10
CA LEU A 164 0.22 -17.25 -0.24
C LEU A 164 1.47 -17.64 0.56
N ARG A 165 1.30 -17.84 1.85
CA ARG A 165 2.40 -17.97 2.82
C ARG A 165 3.31 -19.18 2.57
N GLU A 166 2.80 -20.24 1.99
CA GLU A 166 3.54 -21.48 1.72
C GLU A 166 4.19 -21.50 0.34
N VAL A 167 3.92 -20.50 -0.49
CA VAL A 167 4.46 -20.40 -1.85
C VAL A 167 5.55 -19.32 -1.89
N ARG A 168 6.71 -19.71 -2.40
CA ARG A 168 7.85 -18.83 -2.64
C ARG A 168 8.26 -18.91 -4.10
N VAL A 169 8.51 -17.77 -4.71
CA VAL A 169 8.86 -17.66 -6.14
C VAL A 169 10.18 -16.93 -6.34
N GLY A 170 10.82 -17.16 -7.49
CA GLY A 170 11.97 -16.40 -7.93
C GLY A 170 11.57 -15.13 -8.68
N GLU A 171 12.49 -14.20 -8.86
CA GLU A 171 12.24 -12.97 -9.63
C GLU A 171 11.86 -13.26 -11.09
N GLU A 172 12.37 -14.33 -11.67
CA GLU A 172 12.05 -14.76 -13.03
C GLU A 172 10.59 -15.13 -13.23
N ALA A 173 9.85 -15.42 -12.15
CA ALA A 173 8.40 -15.64 -12.20
C ALA A 173 7.64 -14.41 -12.73
N LEU A 174 8.17 -13.19 -12.51
CA LEU A 174 7.59 -11.96 -13.01
C LEU A 174 7.44 -12.01 -14.54
N GLY A 175 8.53 -12.28 -15.25
CA GLY A 175 8.51 -12.37 -16.71
C GLY A 175 7.65 -13.51 -17.24
N ALA A 176 7.63 -14.67 -16.56
CA ALA A 176 6.80 -15.80 -16.92
C ALA A 176 5.31 -15.51 -16.78
N LEU A 177 4.90 -14.81 -15.71
CA LEU A 177 3.53 -14.39 -15.49
C LEU A 177 3.08 -13.35 -16.54
N GLU A 178 3.92 -12.36 -16.82
CA GLU A 178 3.65 -11.37 -17.86
C GLU A 178 3.50 -12.01 -19.23
N ALA A 179 4.37 -12.95 -19.58
CA ALA A 179 4.30 -13.69 -20.84
C ALA A 179 3.02 -14.54 -20.97
N ALA A 180 2.47 -14.99 -19.83
CA ALA A 180 1.20 -15.72 -19.78
C ALA A 180 -0.04 -14.80 -19.76
N GLY A 181 0.15 -13.49 -19.81
CA GLY A 181 -0.93 -12.50 -19.85
C GLY A 181 -1.39 -11.96 -18.50
N PHE A 182 -0.73 -12.32 -17.40
CA PHE A 182 -1.03 -11.77 -16.09
C PHE A 182 -0.32 -10.43 -15.88
N ARG A 183 -0.94 -9.55 -15.12
CA ARG A 183 -0.26 -8.39 -14.56
C ARG A 183 0.45 -8.80 -13.30
N ALA A 184 1.74 -8.54 -13.22
CA ALA A 184 2.53 -8.89 -12.05
C ALA A 184 3.50 -7.76 -11.72
N TYR A 185 3.85 -7.64 -10.45
CA TYR A 185 4.70 -6.59 -9.93
C TYR A 185 5.69 -7.14 -8.91
N LEU A 186 6.88 -6.59 -8.91
CA LEU A 186 7.86 -6.77 -7.85
C LEU A 186 7.78 -5.53 -6.96
N LEU A 187 7.19 -5.67 -5.79
CA LEU A 187 6.87 -4.55 -4.90
C LEU A 187 7.48 -4.75 -3.50
N PRO A 188 7.61 -3.68 -2.71
CA PRO A 188 7.92 -3.83 -1.28
C PRO A 188 6.93 -4.76 -0.61
N ASP A 189 7.42 -5.63 0.27
CA ASP A 189 6.59 -6.60 0.99
C ASP A 189 5.62 -5.87 1.92
N ARG A 190 4.33 -5.99 1.65
CA ARG A 190 3.26 -5.31 2.39
C ARG A 190 3.21 -5.71 3.86
N GLU A 191 3.49 -6.96 4.18
CA GLU A 191 3.50 -7.40 5.58
C GLU A 191 4.60 -6.70 6.37
N VAL A 192 5.77 -6.49 5.77
CA VAL A 192 6.86 -5.71 6.40
C VAL A 192 6.43 -4.26 6.63
N LEU A 193 5.80 -3.63 5.63
CA LEU A 193 5.34 -2.24 5.72
C LEU A 193 4.23 -2.07 6.77
N LEU A 194 3.28 -3.01 6.85
CA LEU A 194 2.15 -2.95 7.79
C LEU A 194 2.53 -3.22 9.24
N GLN A 195 3.69 -3.82 9.47
CA GLN A 195 4.23 -4.01 10.83
C GLN A 195 4.82 -2.72 11.41
N GLY A 196 5.07 -1.72 10.57
CA GLY A 196 5.60 -0.42 10.97
C GLY A 196 7.06 -0.42 11.30
#